data_be279297e15a71ecb2daf5ad57715b32
#
_entry.id   be279297e15a71ecb2daf5ad57715b32
#
_cell.length_a   1.000
_cell.length_b   1.000
_cell.length_c   1.000
_cell.angle_alpha   90.00
_cell.angle_beta   90.00
_cell.angle_gamma   90.00
#
_symmetry.space_group_name_H-M   'P 1'
#
loop_
_entity.id
_entity.type
_entity.pdbx_description
1 polymer ?
#
loop_
_entity_poly.entity_id
_entity_poly.type
_entity_poly.pdbx_seq_one_letter_code
_entity_poly.pdbx_strand_id
1 'polypeptide(L)' 'MVNKQKILIVDDDANIAELISLYLTKECFDTMIVEDGESALRAVDTFAPNLILLDLM' A
#
# COMPACT_ATOMS: atom_id res chain seq x y z
N MET A 1 13.23 17.06 9.26
CA MET A 1 12.08 16.59 8.46
C MET A 1 12.07 15.07 8.42
N VAL A 2 10.91 14.50 8.71
CA VAL A 2 10.79 13.05 8.75
C VAL A 2 10.30 12.55 7.39
N ASN A 3 11.04 11.62 6.80
CA ASN A 3 10.61 10.97 5.57
C ASN A 3 9.63 9.86 5.91
N LYS A 4 8.46 9.91 5.31
CA LYS A 4 7.47 8.87 5.52
C LYS A 4 7.87 7.61 4.77
N GLN A 5 7.73 6.48 5.45
CA GLN A 5 7.90 5.19 4.79
C GLN A 5 6.69 4.93 3.91
N LYS A 6 6.94 4.39 2.74
CA LYS A 6 5.89 4.11 1.76
C LYS A 6 5.51 2.65 1.79
N ILE A 7 4.23 2.38 1.92
CA ILE A 7 3.71 1.02 1.97
C ILE A 7 2.72 0.82 0.85
N LEU A 8 2.95 -0.18 0.03
CA LEU A 8 2.04 -0.57 -1.03
C LEU A 8 1.16 -1.70 -0.52
N ILE A 9 -0.14 -1.52 -0.59
CA ILE A 9 -1.11 -2.52 -0.13
C ILE A 9 -1.72 -3.17 -1.37
N VAL A 10 -1.53 -4.49 -1.50
CA VAL A 10 -2.08 -5.26 -2.60
C VAL A 10 -3.17 -6.15 -2.05
N ASP A 11 -4.42 -5.82 -2.32
CA ASP A 11 -5.56 -6.54 -1.75
C ASP A 11 -6.73 -6.39 -2.70
N ASP A 12 -7.39 -7.48 -3.05
CA ASP A 12 -8.56 -7.44 -3.92
C ASP A 12 -9.83 -7.02 -3.19
N ASP A 13 -9.79 -6.97 -1.85
CA ASP A 13 -10.91 -6.46 -1.06
C ASP A 13 -10.64 -4.99 -0.71
N ALA A 14 -11.34 -4.10 -1.41
CA ALA A 14 -11.14 -2.66 -1.22
C ALA A 14 -11.44 -2.20 0.20
N ASN A 15 -12.43 -2.81 0.86
CA ASN A 15 -12.79 -2.41 2.21
C ASN A 15 -11.68 -2.72 3.21
N ILE A 16 -11.09 -3.89 3.08
CA ILE A 16 -9.99 -4.29 3.96
C ILE A 16 -8.78 -3.42 3.69
N ALA A 17 -8.49 -3.20 2.40
CA ALA A 17 -7.35 -2.36 2.03
C ALA A 17 -7.48 -0.95 2.60
N GLU A 18 -8.68 -0.39 2.55
CA GLU A 18 -8.92 0.94 3.09
C GLU A 18 -8.73 1.00 4.60
N LEU A 19 -9.16 -0.04 5.32
CA LEU A 19 -8.95 -0.09 6.76
C LEU A 19 -7.47 -0.14 7.10
N ILE A 20 -6.72 -0.95 6.37
CA ILE A 20 -5.28 -1.05 6.59
C ILE A 20 -4.62 0.29 6.27
N SER A 21 -5.00 0.90 5.16
CA SER A 21 -4.44 2.19 4.76
C SER A 21 -4.73 3.27 5.80
N LEU A 22 -5.95 3.29 6.32
CA LEU A 22 -6.33 4.26 7.33
C LEU A 22 -5.48 4.12 8.59
N TYR A 23 -5.30 2.89 9.05
CA TYR A 23 -4.49 2.61 10.22
C TYR A 23 -3.04 3.04 10.00
N LEU A 24 -2.48 2.67 8.85
CA LEU A 24 -1.09 3.01 8.56
C LEU A 24 -0.88 4.52 8.38
N THR A 25 -1.87 5.19 7.80
CA THR A 25 -1.80 6.65 7.66
C THR A 25 -1.77 7.32 9.02
N LYS A 26 -2.51 6.80 9.98
CA LYS A 26 -2.48 7.31 11.34
C LYS A 26 -1.11 7.12 11.98
N GLU A 27 -0.40 6.08 11.58
CA GLU A 27 0.94 5.80 12.09
C GLU A 27 2.02 6.51 11.27
N CYS A 28 1.62 7.48 10.47
CA CYS A 28 2.52 8.32 9.68
C CYS A 28 3.20 7.60 8.52
N PHE A 29 2.56 6.57 7.98
CA PHE A 29 3.03 5.96 6.74
C PHE A 29 2.34 6.57 5.56
N ASP A 30 3.00 6.52 4.41
CA ASP A 30 2.41 6.92 3.14
C ASP A 30 1.96 5.64 2.44
N THR A 31 0.70 5.56 2.02
CA THR A 31 0.16 4.31 1.50
C THR A 31 -0.40 4.45 0.09
N MET A 32 -0.36 3.35 -0.65
CA MET A 32 -1.03 3.23 -1.94
C MET A 32 -1.71 1.87 -1.99
N ILE A 33 -2.91 1.82 -2.53
CA ILE A 33 -3.69 0.59 -2.64
C ILE A 33 -3.79 0.19 -4.10
N VAL A 34 -3.50 -1.08 -4.37
CA VAL A 34 -3.76 -1.66 -5.70
C VAL A 34 -4.49 -2.98 -5.53
N GLU A 35 -5.18 -3.43 -6.57
CA GLU A 35 -6.04 -4.59 -6.50
C GLU A 35 -5.38 -5.89 -6.90
N ASP A 36 -4.36 -5.82 -7.72
CA ASP A 36 -3.79 -7.02 -8.32
C ASP A 36 -2.29 -6.88 -8.52
N GLY A 37 -1.67 -7.98 -8.97
CA GLY A 37 -0.23 -8.03 -9.15
C GLY A 37 0.28 -7.15 -10.28
N GLU A 38 -0.49 -6.99 -11.36
CA GLU A 38 -0.08 -6.13 -12.46
C GLU A 38 0.00 -4.69 -12.03
N SER A 39 -1.02 -4.23 -11.32
CA SER A 39 -1.03 -2.88 -10.78
C SER A 39 0.10 -2.69 -9.77
N ALA A 40 0.38 -3.73 -8.98
CA ALA A 40 1.47 -3.68 -8.01
C ALA A 40 2.82 -3.51 -8.70
N LEU A 41 3.03 -4.22 -9.80
CA LEU A 41 4.29 -4.10 -10.55
C LEU A 41 4.49 -2.69 -11.09
N ARG A 42 3.43 -2.07 -11.56
CA ARG A 42 3.52 -0.68 -12.03
C ARG A 42 3.77 0.27 -10.87
N ALA A 43 3.13 0.01 -9.74
CA ALA A 43 3.27 0.86 -8.57
C ALA A 43 4.67 0.80 -7.97
N VAL A 44 5.35 -0.34 -8.10
CA VAL A 44 6.73 -0.45 -7.62
C VAL A 44 7.61 0.59 -8.29
N ASP A 45 7.41 0.82 -9.59
CA ASP A 45 8.22 1.80 -10.30
C ASP A 45 7.83 3.24 -10.01
N THR A 46 6.53 3.52 -9.87
CA THR A 46 6.06 4.89 -9.73
C THR A 46 6.00 5.37 -8.29
N PHE A 47 5.57 4.49 -7.38
CA PHE A 47 5.43 4.83 -5.97
C PHE A 47 6.70 4.54 -5.18
N ALA A 48 7.49 3.58 -5.63
CA ALA A 48 8.74 3.15 -5.00
C ALA A 48 8.54 2.82 -3.52
N PRO A 49 7.70 1.82 -3.20
CA PRO A 49 7.39 1.51 -1.80
C PRO A 49 8.58 0.90 -1.06
N ASN A 50 8.62 1.14 0.24
CA ASN A 50 9.61 0.52 1.12
C ASN A 50 9.14 -0.87 1.56
N LEU A 51 7.83 -1.10 1.57
CA LEU A 51 7.25 -2.35 2.01
C LEU A 51 6.00 -2.64 1.19
N ILE A 52 5.76 -3.90 0.89
CA ILE A 52 4.57 -4.35 0.17
C ILE A 52 3.81 -5.31 1.06
N LEU A 53 2.53 -5.01 1.31
CA LEU A 53 1.65 -5.90 2.03
C LEU A 53 0.77 -6.62 1.02
N LEU A 54 0.89 -7.94 0.99
CA LEU A 54 0.12 -8.78 0.08
C LEU A 54 -0.94 -9.54 0.86
N ASP A 55 -2.18 -9.38 0.47
CA ASP A 55 -3.27 -10.17 1.01
C ASP A 55 -4.09 -10.71 -0.14
N LEU A 56 -3.72 -11.88 -0.62
CA LEU A 56 -4.38 -12.55 -1.74
C LEU A 56 -5.20 -13.72 -1.21
N MET A 57 -6.41 -13.44 -0.89
CA MET A 57 -7.34 -14.47 -0.41
C MET A 57 -8.15 -15.04 -1.55
#